data_e49ddb0cdc42f44536b4059cde227288
#
_entry.id   e49ddb0cdc42f44536b4059cde227288
#
_cell.length_a   1.000
_cell.length_b   1.000
_cell.length_c   1.000
_cell.angle_alpha   90.00
_cell.angle_beta   90.00
_cell.angle_gamma   90.00
#
_symmetry.space_group_name_H-M   'P 1'
#
loop_
_entity.id
_entity.type
_entity.pdbx_description
1 polymer ?
#
loop_
_entity_poly.entity_id
_entity_poly.type
_entity_poly.pdbx_seq_one_letter_code
_entity_poly.pdbx_strand_id
1 'polypeptide(L)'
;MATALCYVPLIQSVWASNLEAEFERISWALHGHGYSRVTVDTEFYLARPDCSSNNIHPHCQSPEQRYKDVRARVDGGLGIRQLGLTLSSDHPGYPDLVWEFNFGCGLHRLPLDLETDNIQPKPQPWPRHQDPRYSNMEPINSYNFSKLLHYSGLLCNFDVTWVFFHSAYDIAFLLKLATFYRPLPPSLSDFYSGITTFFGGSHCIFDLKYLSCCTNHLYGGLDHVSKSLGVERIAGEAHQAGSDSLLTSHTYECMIYACFPFDRAARHAGILYGIHHI
;
A
#
# COMPACT_ATOMS: atom_id res chain seq x y z
N MET A 1 36.92 -15.00 1.29
CA MET A 1 35.59 -14.61 1.83
C MET A 1 35.32 -13.19 1.32
N ALA A 2 34.50 -13.05 0.28
CA ALA A 2 34.08 -11.74 -0.17
C ALA A 2 33.09 -11.19 0.86
N THR A 3 33.43 -10.08 1.50
CA THR A 3 32.51 -9.30 2.30
C THR A 3 31.40 -8.84 1.36
N ALA A 4 30.22 -9.47 1.43
CA ALA A 4 29.03 -8.93 0.79
C ALA A 4 28.86 -7.51 1.35
N LEU A 5 29.05 -6.51 0.52
CA LEU A 5 28.66 -5.14 0.82
C LEU A 5 27.16 -5.21 1.10
N CYS A 6 26.80 -5.00 2.36
CA CYS A 6 25.40 -4.94 2.77
C CYS A 6 24.80 -3.68 2.14
N TYR A 7 24.15 -3.86 0.97
CA TYR A 7 23.47 -2.77 0.30
C TYR A 7 22.22 -2.43 1.11
N VAL A 8 22.19 -1.23 1.68
CA VAL A 8 20.99 -0.69 2.33
C VAL A 8 20.20 0.04 1.24
N PRO A 9 18.98 -0.42 0.92
CA PRO A 9 18.14 0.26 -0.08
C PRO A 9 17.86 1.70 0.33
N LEU A 10 17.99 2.61 -0.63
CA LEU A 10 17.62 4.00 -0.43
C LEU A 10 16.10 4.14 -0.60
N ILE A 11 15.41 4.65 0.43
CA ILE A 11 14.01 5.04 0.30
C ILE A 11 13.95 6.38 -0.45
N GLN A 12 13.50 6.32 -1.69
CA GLN A 12 13.35 7.50 -2.54
C GLN A 12 12.10 8.28 -2.14
N SER A 13 12.28 9.46 -1.55
CA SER A 13 11.15 10.34 -1.24
C SER A 13 10.63 11.01 -2.51
N VAL A 14 9.31 10.88 -2.77
CA VAL A 14 8.66 11.38 -3.97
C VAL A 14 7.67 12.49 -3.62
N TRP A 15 7.80 13.58 -4.37
CA TRP A 15 7.00 14.81 -4.26
C TRP A 15 6.50 15.22 -5.64
N ALA A 16 5.68 16.26 -5.74
CA ALA A 16 5.16 16.72 -7.04
C ALA A 16 6.27 16.97 -8.08
N SER A 17 7.41 17.50 -7.63
CA SER A 17 8.53 17.89 -8.52
C SER A 17 9.29 16.74 -9.17
N ASN A 18 9.31 15.53 -8.57
CA ASN A 18 10.01 14.36 -9.14
C ASN A 18 9.08 13.18 -9.47
N LEU A 19 7.77 13.39 -9.37
CA LEU A 19 6.77 12.34 -9.53
C LEU A 19 6.86 11.63 -10.89
N GLU A 20 6.95 12.38 -11.98
CA GLU A 20 7.02 11.82 -13.34
C GLU A 20 8.30 10.98 -13.53
N ALA A 21 9.44 11.52 -13.14
CA ALA A 21 10.73 10.82 -13.26
C ALA A 21 10.75 9.51 -12.46
N GLU A 22 10.13 9.48 -11.27
CA GLU A 22 10.08 8.26 -10.46
C GLU A 22 9.10 7.23 -11.05
N PHE A 23 8.00 7.64 -11.66
CA PHE A 23 7.13 6.72 -12.41
C PHE A 23 7.80 6.17 -13.68
N GLU A 24 8.65 6.94 -14.37
CA GLU A 24 9.48 6.44 -15.47
C GLU A 24 10.44 5.34 -14.99
N ARG A 25 11.06 5.51 -13.81
CA ARG A 25 11.92 4.48 -13.19
C ARG A 25 11.14 3.22 -12.83
N ILE A 26 9.91 3.34 -12.28
CA ILE A 26 9.03 2.21 -12.00
C ILE A 26 8.70 1.47 -13.30
N SER A 27 8.27 2.21 -14.32
CA SER A 27 7.95 1.64 -15.63
C SER A 27 9.14 0.91 -16.25
N TRP A 28 10.33 1.52 -16.20
CA TRP A 28 11.58 0.90 -16.64
C TRP A 28 11.88 -0.41 -15.90
N ALA A 29 11.73 -0.43 -14.58
CA ALA A 29 12.00 -1.61 -13.76
C ALA A 29 11.05 -2.78 -14.12
N LEU A 30 9.77 -2.49 -14.36
CA LEU A 30 8.77 -3.50 -14.74
C LEU A 30 8.95 -4.02 -16.17
N HIS A 31 9.31 -3.14 -17.13
CA HIS A 31 9.38 -3.47 -18.55
C HIS A 31 10.77 -3.99 -18.97
N GLY A 32 11.17 -5.16 -18.48
CA GLY A 32 12.36 -5.85 -18.98
C GLY A 32 13.55 -5.93 -18.02
N HIS A 33 13.39 -5.48 -16.78
CA HIS A 33 14.45 -5.56 -15.77
C HIS A 33 14.16 -6.55 -14.63
N GLY A 34 13.18 -7.45 -14.83
CA GLY A 34 12.95 -8.59 -13.95
C GLY A 34 12.31 -8.25 -12.59
N TYR A 35 11.77 -7.02 -12.42
CA TYR A 35 10.99 -6.67 -11.25
C TYR A 35 9.54 -7.09 -11.46
N SER A 36 9.03 -7.95 -10.58
CA SER A 36 7.69 -8.54 -10.71
C SER A 36 6.89 -8.55 -9.42
N ARG A 37 7.51 -8.18 -8.29
CA ARG A 37 6.81 -8.10 -7.01
C ARG A 37 6.72 -6.65 -6.53
N VAL A 38 5.51 -6.23 -6.21
CA VAL A 38 5.16 -4.90 -5.69
C VAL A 38 4.63 -5.06 -4.28
N THR A 39 5.31 -4.46 -3.33
CA THR A 39 4.84 -4.40 -1.95
C THR A 39 4.39 -3.00 -1.62
N VAL A 40 3.21 -2.87 -1.03
CA VAL A 40 2.61 -1.57 -0.72
C VAL A 40 2.22 -1.48 0.75
N ASP A 41 2.44 -0.30 1.30
CA ASP A 41 1.91 0.15 2.58
C ASP A 41 1.37 1.57 2.45
N THR A 42 0.35 1.93 3.22
CA THR A 42 -0.22 3.29 3.20
C THR A 42 -0.35 3.88 4.59
N GLU A 43 0.03 5.16 4.70
CA GLU A 43 -0.26 5.98 5.85
C GLU A 43 -1.40 6.95 5.53
N PHE A 44 -2.32 7.14 6.48
CA PHE A 44 -3.50 7.95 6.28
C PHE A 44 -3.79 8.86 7.46
N TYR A 45 -4.62 9.88 7.24
CA TYR A 45 -5.05 10.83 8.25
C TYR A 45 -6.58 10.96 8.25
N LEU A 46 -7.14 11.31 9.40
CA LEU A 46 -8.56 11.63 9.52
C LEU A 46 -8.78 13.09 9.09
N ALA A 47 -9.47 13.28 7.96
CA ALA A 47 -9.84 14.63 7.50
C ALA A 47 -11.02 15.23 8.29
N ARG A 48 -11.81 14.40 9.01
CA ARG A 48 -12.93 14.83 9.84
C ARG A 48 -12.91 14.09 11.19
N PRO A 49 -13.02 14.82 12.31
CA PRO A 49 -13.02 14.21 13.66
C PRO A 49 -14.27 13.38 13.97
N ASP A 50 -15.36 13.54 13.23
CA ASP A 50 -16.68 13.01 13.57
C ASP A 50 -16.95 11.57 13.11
N CYS A 51 -15.97 10.90 12.49
CA CYS A 51 -16.10 9.49 12.15
C CYS A 51 -15.80 8.60 13.37
N SER A 52 -16.50 8.84 14.49
CA SER A 52 -16.45 7.94 15.64
C SER A 52 -17.12 6.62 15.28
N SER A 53 -16.30 5.59 15.10
CA SER A 53 -16.78 4.23 14.92
C SER A 53 -17.56 3.76 16.15
N ASN A 54 -18.73 3.20 15.94
CA ASN A 54 -19.37 2.37 16.93
C ASN A 54 -18.40 1.27 17.37
N ASN A 55 -18.11 1.22 18.69
CA ASN A 55 -17.19 0.30 19.33
C ASN A 55 -17.72 -1.15 19.32
N ILE A 56 -17.88 -1.74 18.15
CA ILE A 56 -18.07 -3.18 18.03
C ILE A 56 -16.70 -3.79 17.84
N HIS A 57 -16.32 -4.72 18.72
CA HIS A 57 -15.03 -5.41 18.63
C HIS A 57 -14.83 -6.00 17.21
N PRO A 58 -13.76 -5.70 16.52
CA PRO A 58 -13.54 -6.10 15.12
C PRO A 58 -13.69 -7.61 14.87
N HIS A 59 -13.42 -8.43 15.87
CA HIS A 59 -13.48 -9.89 15.76
C HIS A 59 -14.90 -10.48 15.66
N CYS A 60 -15.95 -9.69 15.91
CA CYS A 60 -17.35 -10.14 15.87
C CYS A 60 -18.10 -9.71 14.61
N GLN A 61 -17.45 -9.01 13.68
CA GLN A 61 -18.07 -8.50 12.47
C GLN A 61 -17.95 -9.46 11.31
N SER A 62 -18.98 -9.55 10.45
CA SER A 62 -18.86 -10.24 9.17
C SER A 62 -17.90 -9.51 8.20
N PRO A 63 -17.35 -10.20 7.19
CA PRO A 63 -16.53 -9.58 6.15
C PRO A 63 -17.22 -8.39 5.48
N GLU A 64 -18.52 -8.49 5.18
CA GLU A 64 -19.32 -7.43 4.58
C GLU A 64 -19.42 -6.21 5.49
N GLN A 65 -19.60 -6.42 6.80
CA GLN A 65 -19.70 -5.32 7.76
C GLN A 65 -18.36 -4.60 7.88
N ARG A 66 -17.25 -5.34 7.93
CA ARG A 66 -15.90 -4.77 7.95
C ARG A 66 -15.60 -3.98 6.68
N TYR A 67 -15.97 -4.51 5.51
CA TYR A 67 -15.85 -3.77 4.27
C TYR A 67 -16.68 -2.48 4.27
N LYS A 68 -17.94 -2.52 4.76
CA LYS A 68 -18.76 -1.31 4.90
C LYS A 68 -18.08 -0.25 5.77
N ASP A 69 -17.42 -0.67 6.85
CA ASP A 69 -16.70 0.24 7.74
C ASP A 69 -15.45 0.83 7.06
N VAL A 70 -14.66 0.02 6.32
CA VAL A 70 -13.53 0.50 5.50
C VAL A 70 -14.02 1.50 4.47
N ARG A 71 -15.05 1.15 3.70
CA ARG A 71 -15.65 2.02 2.69
C ARG A 71 -16.15 3.32 3.27
N ALA A 72 -16.92 3.26 4.36
CA ALA A 72 -17.46 4.45 5.01
C ALA A 72 -16.37 5.42 5.47
N ARG A 73 -15.25 4.91 5.97
CA ARG A 73 -14.11 5.74 6.40
C ARG A 73 -13.37 6.32 5.20
N VAL A 74 -13.03 5.51 4.21
CA VAL A 74 -12.25 5.93 3.03
C VAL A 74 -13.04 6.90 2.16
N ASP A 75 -14.34 6.65 1.92
CA ASP A 75 -15.21 7.59 1.21
C ASP A 75 -15.64 8.79 2.07
N GLY A 76 -15.69 8.61 3.40
CA GLY A 76 -16.16 9.62 4.35
C GLY A 76 -15.12 10.66 4.78
N GLY A 77 -13.86 10.55 4.36
CA GLY A 77 -12.86 11.57 4.66
C GLY A 77 -11.55 11.07 5.27
N LEU A 78 -11.29 9.77 5.26
CA LEU A 78 -9.94 9.28 5.49
C LEU A 78 -9.11 9.62 4.25
N GLY A 79 -8.02 10.38 4.42
CA GLY A 79 -7.14 10.80 3.33
C GLY A 79 -5.82 10.04 3.33
N ILE A 80 -5.32 9.69 2.14
CA ILE A 80 -3.98 9.13 2.02
C ILE A 80 -2.95 10.21 2.31
N ARG A 81 -1.97 9.87 3.14
CA ARG A 81 -0.85 10.73 3.52
C ARG A 81 0.43 10.30 2.84
N GLN A 82 0.76 9.02 2.93
CA GLN A 82 1.89 8.41 2.26
C GLN A 82 1.48 7.10 1.62
N LEU A 83 2.15 6.79 0.52
CA LEU A 83 2.13 5.46 -0.08
C LEU A 83 3.58 5.02 -0.25
N GLY A 84 3.93 3.93 0.41
CA GLY A 84 5.18 3.22 0.23
C GLY A 84 5.03 2.16 -0.85
N LEU A 85 5.97 2.11 -1.76
CA LEU A 85 6.02 1.11 -2.81
C LEU A 85 7.43 0.55 -2.90
N THR A 86 7.54 -0.77 -2.78
CA THR A 86 8.79 -1.50 -2.98
C THR A 86 8.64 -2.42 -4.18
N LEU A 87 9.53 -2.27 -5.16
CA LEU A 87 9.69 -3.22 -6.26
C LEU A 87 10.82 -4.17 -5.94
N SER A 88 10.56 -5.46 -6.02
CA SER A 88 11.53 -6.53 -5.81
C SER A 88 11.59 -7.47 -7.00
N SER A 89 12.74 -8.08 -7.19
CA SER A 89 13.00 -9.07 -8.23
C SER A 89 13.31 -10.43 -7.60
N ASP A 90 12.85 -11.50 -8.22
CA ASP A 90 13.23 -12.87 -7.82
C ASP A 90 14.64 -13.25 -8.32
N HIS A 91 15.28 -12.40 -9.13
CA HIS A 91 16.64 -12.60 -9.59
C HIS A 91 17.66 -12.18 -8.53
N PRO A 92 18.57 -13.09 -8.11
CA PRO A 92 19.61 -12.76 -7.14
C PRO A 92 20.49 -11.59 -7.63
N GLY A 93 20.74 -10.63 -6.74
CA GLY A 93 21.63 -9.50 -7.03
C GLY A 93 20.94 -8.23 -7.55
N TYR A 94 19.65 -8.27 -7.78
CA TYR A 94 18.87 -7.05 -8.03
C TYR A 94 18.51 -6.40 -6.69
N PRO A 95 18.83 -5.11 -6.49
CA PRO A 95 18.44 -4.41 -5.26
C PRO A 95 16.94 -4.10 -5.26
N ASP A 96 16.34 -4.06 -4.09
CA ASP A 96 14.99 -3.50 -3.95
C ASP A 96 15.00 -2.01 -4.30
N LEU A 97 13.96 -1.58 -5.01
CA LEU A 97 13.71 -0.19 -5.35
C LEU A 97 12.54 0.29 -4.49
N VAL A 98 12.77 1.32 -3.68
CA VAL A 98 11.80 1.76 -2.66
C VAL A 98 11.42 3.21 -2.88
N TRP A 99 10.13 3.49 -2.94
CA TRP A 99 9.58 4.84 -3.04
C TRP A 99 8.64 5.13 -1.87
N GLU A 100 8.69 6.38 -1.40
CA GLU A 100 7.75 6.95 -0.46
C GLU A 100 7.07 8.16 -1.11
N PHE A 101 5.85 7.98 -1.60
CA PHE A 101 5.05 9.03 -2.22
C PHE A 101 4.35 9.86 -1.16
N ASN A 102 4.52 11.18 -1.18
CA ASN A 102 4.03 12.10 -0.18
C ASN A 102 2.85 12.92 -0.72
N PHE A 103 1.64 12.63 -0.22
CA PHE A 103 0.40 13.30 -0.61
C PHE A 103 0.07 14.44 0.34
N GLY A 104 -0.62 15.47 -0.15
CA GLY A 104 -1.05 16.61 0.66
C GLY A 104 -2.27 16.31 1.52
N CYS A 105 -2.35 16.97 2.67
CA CYS A 105 -3.55 16.98 3.50
C CYS A 105 -4.62 17.91 2.88
N GLY A 106 -5.14 17.57 1.71
CA GLY A 106 -6.23 18.29 1.05
C GLY A 106 -7.35 17.32 0.67
N LEU A 107 -8.59 17.80 0.65
CA LEU A 107 -9.66 17.07 -0.01
C LEU A 107 -9.24 16.83 -1.47
N HIS A 108 -9.18 15.57 -1.87
CA HIS A 108 -8.90 15.18 -3.24
C HIS A 108 -10.08 15.60 -4.11
N ARG A 109 -10.12 16.87 -4.50
CA ARG A 109 -11.11 17.37 -5.46
C ARG A 109 -10.68 16.96 -6.85
N LEU A 110 -11.52 16.20 -7.52
CA LEU A 110 -11.44 16.09 -8.97
C LEU A 110 -11.65 17.50 -9.57
N PRO A 111 -11.03 17.80 -10.72
CA PRO A 111 -11.25 19.08 -11.42
C PRO A 111 -12.70 19.35 -11.83
N LEU A 112 -13.59 18.36 -11.68
CA LEU A 112 -15.01 18.42 -12.08
C LEU A 112 -15.93 19.02 -11.01
N ASP A 113 -15.47 19.22 -9.74
CA ASP A 113 -16.30 19.77 -8.68
C ASP A 113 -16.11 21.29 -8.57
N LEU A 114 -16.46 22.02 -9.65
CA LEU A 114 -16.31 23.47 -9.74
C LEU A 114 -17.37 24.25 -8.92
N GLU A 115 -18.31 23.61 -8.23
CA GLU A 115 -19.45 24.32 -7.63
C GLU A 115 -19.87 23.88 -6.23
N THR A 116 -18.96 23.71 -5.29
CA THR A 116 -19.33 23.79 -3.88
C THR A 116 -18.32 24.57 -3.08
N ASP A 117 -18.56 25.87 -3.03
CA ASP A 117 -17.83 26.81 -2.21
C ASP A 117 -18.01 26.56 -0.70
N ASN A 118 -16.93 26.86 0.03
CA ASN A 118 -16.91 27.31 1.42
C ASN A 118 -16.71 26.33 2.57
N ILE A 119 -16.21 25.11 2.40
CA ILE A 119 -15.63 24.41 3.56
C ILE A 119 -14.24 23.90 3.17
N GLN A 120 -13.23 24.75 3.29
CA GLN A 120 -11.85 24.29 3.35
C GLN A 120 -11.57 23.83 4.78
N PRO A 121 -11.39 22.52 5.04
CA PRO A 121 -10.77 22.11 6.29
C PRO A 121 -9.37 22.72 6.30
N LYS A 122 -9.04 23.46 7.36
CA LYS A 122 -7.66 23.94 7.56
C LYS A 122 -6.76 22.70 7.49
N PRO A 123 -5.76 22.68 6.59
CA PRO A 123 -4.82 21.57 6.53
C PRO A 123 -4.19 21.44 7.91
N GLN A 124 -4.31 20.28 8.54
CA GLN A 124 -3.53 19.99 9.73
C GLN A 124 -2.06 19.94 9.30
N PRO A 125 -1.16 20.70 9.96
CA PRO A 125 0.24 20.67 9.58
C PRO A 125 0.77 19.24 9.75
N TRP A 126 1.37 18.75 8.70
CA TRP A 126 2.10 17.51 8.68
C TRP A 126 3.13 17.49 9.85
N PRO A 127 3.26 16.45 10.65
CA PRO A 127 4.31 16.37 11.65
C PRO A 127 5.71 16.56 11.05
N ARG A 128 5.91 16.23 9.76
CA ARG A 128 7.15 16.48 9.02
C ARG A 128 7.21 17.86 8.35
N HIS A 129 6.13 18.65 8.30
CA HIS A 129 6.24 20.09 7.98
C HIS A 129 7.01 20.87 9.05
N GLN A 130 7.21 20.27 10.21
CA GLN A 130 8.17 20.74 11.20
C GLN A 130 9.61 20.35 10.87
N ASP A 131 9.84 19.43 9.92
CA ASP A 131 11.17 19.11 9.43
C ASP A 131 11.54 20.13 8.34
N PRO A 132 12.55 20.98 8.57
CA PRO A 132 12.98 22.00 7.61
C PRO A 132 13.32 21.43 6.22
N ARG A 133 13.67 20.15 6.14
CA ARG A 133 14.01 19.47 4.87
C ARG A 133 12.83 19.38 3.90
N TYR A 134 11.58 19.38 4.41
CA TYR A 134 10.37 19.18 3.62
C TYR A 134 9.46 20.42 3.58
N SER A 135 9.85 21.52 4.24
CA SER A 135 9.02 22.74 4.36
C SER A 135 8.67 23.39 3.02
N ASN A 136 9.48 23.17 2.00
CA ASN A 136 9.32 23.75 0.65
C ASN A 136 8.91 22.73 -0.40
N MET A 137 8.59 21.47 0.00
CA MET A 137 8.22 20.43 -0.95
C MET A 137 6.71 20.47 -1.23
N GLU A 138 6.36 20.54 -2.51
CA GLU A 138 4.96 20.46 -2.94
C GLU A 138 4.47 19.02 -2.89
N PRO A 139 3.35 18.74 -2.18
CA PRO A 139 2.79 17.40 -2.08
C PRO A 139 2.22 16.94 -3.42
N ILE A 140 2.17 15.62 -3.57
CA ILE A 140 1.63 14.98 -4.77
C ILE A 140 0.13 15.23 -4.87
N ASN A 141 -0.31 15.66 -6.05
CA ASN A 141 -1.70 15.69 -6.42
C ASN A 141 -2.17 14.27 -6.81
N SER A 142 -3.22 13.79 -6.17
CA SER A 142 -3.71 12.42 -6.38
C SER A 142 -4.19 12.14 -7.80
N TYR A 143 -4.71 13.13 -8.50
CA TYR A 143 -5.10 12.98 -9.90
C TYR A 143 -3.89 12.75 -10.81
N ASN A 144 -2.81 13.52 -10.61
CA ASN A 144 -1.56 13.32 -11.36
C ASN A 144 -0.94 11.96 -11.06
N PHE A 145 -0.96 11.55 -9.79
CA PHE A 145 -0.53 10.20 -9.40
C PHE A 145 -1.36 9.12 -10.10
N SER A 146 -2.69 9.24 -10.07
CA SER A 146 -3.60 8.28 -10.72
C SER A 146 -3.32 8.15 -12.21
N LYS A 147 -3.09 9.28 -12.89
CA LYS A 147 -2.74 9.29 -14.31
C LYS A 147 -1.44 8.51 -14.57
N LEU A 148 -0.40 8.77 -13.82
CA LEU A 148 0.89 8.09 -13.98
C LEU A 148 0.81 6.61 -13.58
N LEU A 149 0.03 6.27 -12.55
CA LEU A 149 -0.21 4.90 -12.16
C LEU A 149 -0.80 4.06 -13.30
N HIS A 150 -1.70 4.62 -14.11
CA HIS A 150 -2.27 3.94 -15.28
C HIS A 150 -1.25 3.68 -16.40
N TYR A 151 -0.23 4.52 -16.52
CA TYR A 151 0.81 4.38 -17.55
C TYR A 151 2.05 3.62 -17.06
N SER A 152 2.13 3.32 -15.76
CA SER A 152 3.33 2.73 -15.14
C SER A 152 3.58 1.27 -15.50
N GLY A 153 2.55 0.54 -15.97
CA GLY A 153 2.60 -0.92 -16.12
C GLY A 153 2.32 -1.70 -14.82
N LEU A 154 1.98 -1.01 -13.73
CA LEU A 154 1.58 -1.64 -12.47
C LEU A 154 0.18 -2.22 -12.54
N LEU A 155 -0.79 -1.44 -13.06
CA LEU A 155 -2.19 -1.85 -13.13
C LEU A 155 -2.45 -2.79 -14.32
N CYS A 156 -3.44 -3.66 -14.15
CA CYS A 156 -3.86 -4.65 -15.16
C CYS A 156 -2.71 -5.54 -15.67
N ASN A 157 -1.70 -5.75 -14.85
CA ASN A 157 -0.52 -6.54 -15.18
C ASN A 157 -0.54 -7.87 -14.42
N PHE A 158 -0.68 -8.97 -15.16
CA PHE A 158 -0.76 -10.33 -14.59
C PHE A 158 0.60 -10.88 -14.16
N ASP A 159 1.69 -10.25 -14.57
CA ASP A 159 3.07 -10.62 -14.20
C ASP A 159 3.51 -9.95 -12.89
N VAL A 160 2.69 -9.04 -12.34
CA VAL A 160 2.98 -8.33 -11.09
C VAL A 160 2.28 -9.02 -9.92
N THR A 161 3.06 -9.43 -8.94
CA THR A 161 2.57 -9.92 -7.65
C THR A 161 2.48 -8.77 -6.65
N TRP A 162 1.30 -8.56 -6.08
CA TRP A 162 1.03 -7.54 -5.07
C TRP A 162 1.09 -8.11 -3.66
N VAL A 163 1.82 -7.47 -2.78
CA VAL A 163 2.00 -7.90 -1.40
C VAL A 163 1.64 -6.77 -0.44
N PHE A 164 0.91 -7.11 0.61
CA PHE A 164 0.45 -6.17 1.62
C PHE A 164 0.57 -6.78 3.02
N PHE A 165 0.49 -5.94 4.04
CA PHE A 165 0.28 -6.38 5.42
C PHE A 165 -1.01 -5.78 5.98
N HIS A 166 -2.07 -6.60 6.15
CA HIS A 166 -3.39 -6.14 6.59
C HIS A 166 -4.09 -5.20 5.59
N SER A 167 -4.17 -5.62 4.39
CA SER A 167 -4.38 -4.95 3.11
C SER A 167 -5.65 -4.13 2.89
N ALA A 168 -6.68 -4.24 3.75
CA ALA A 168 -8.02 -3.72 3.46
C ALA A 168 -8.04 -2.21 3.12
N TYR A 169 -7.29 -1.40 3.86
CA TYR A 169 -7.20 0.04 3.63
C TYR A 169 -6.26 0.38 2.46
N ASP A 170 -5.13 -0.31 2.36
CA ASP A 170 -4.15 -0.09 1.28
C ASP A 170 -4.78 -0.33 -0.08
N ILE A 171 -5.47 -1.46 -0.23
CA ILE A 171 -6.19 -1.80 -1.46
C ILE A 171 -7.35 -0.84 -1.72
N ALA A 172 -8.08 -0.41 -0.69
CA ALA A 172 -9.14 0.58 -0.85
C ALA A 172 -8.61 1.92 -1.38
N PHE A 173 -7.47 2.40 -0.86
CA PHE A 173 -6.82 3.61 -1.37
C PHE A 173 -6.26 3.41 -2.78
N LEU A 174 -5.59 2.30 -3.04
CA LEU A 174 -5.11 1.99 -4.40
C LEU A 174 -6.25 1.92 -5.40
N LEU A 175 -7.38 1.33 -5.05
CA LEU A 175 -8.55 1.27 -5.91
C LEU A 175 -9.15 2.67 -6.16
N LYS A 176 -9.16 3.55 -5.16
CA LYS A 176 -9.54 4.95 -5.36
C LYS A 176 -8.59 5.67 -6.32
N LEU A 177 -7.29 5.47 -6.16
CA LEU A 177 -6.29 6.01 -7.09
C LEU A 177 -6.47 5.44 -8.50
N ALA A 178 -6.66 4.13 -8.64
CA ALA A 178 -6.91 3.48 -9.93
C ALA A 178 -8.22 3.92 -10.60
N THR A 179 -9.20 4.37 -9.83
CA THR A 179 -10.51 4.84 -10.34
C THR A 179 -10.64 6.37 -10.34
N PHE A 180 -9.55 7.12 -10.22
CA PHE A 180 -9.57 8.58 -10.12
C PHE A 180 -10.51 9.08 -9.02
N TYR A 181 -10.39 8.51 -7.83
CA TYR A 181 -11.17 8.85 -6.63
C TYR A 181 -12.69 8.68 -6.74
N ARG A 182 -13.17 7.81 -7.61
CA ARG A 182 -14.58 7.40 -7.58
C ARG A 182 -14.91 6.77 -6.21
N PRO A 183 -16.17 6.85 -5.77
CA PRO A 183 -16.61 6.12 -4.57
C PRO A 183 -16.27 4.64 -4.68
N LEU A 184 -15.87 4.04 -3.55
CA LEU A 184 -15.61 2.61 -3.50
C LEU A 184 -16.88 1.80 -3.83
N PRO A 185 -16.75 0.62 -4.40
CA PRO A 185 -17.87 -0.24 -4.76
C PRO A 185 -18.84 -0.45 -3.60
N PRO A 186 -20.16 -0.55 -3.85
CA PRO A 186 -21.17 -0.63 -2.79
C PRO A 186 -21.14 -1.96 -2.05
N SER A 187 -20.72 -3.05 -2.67
CA SER A 187 -20.67 -4.38 -2.08
C SER A 187 -19.23 -4.92 -2.01
N LEU A 188 -19.00 -5.86 -1.10
CA LEU A 188 -17.73 -6.57 -0.99
C LEU A 188 -17.40 -7.36 -2.27
N SER A 189 -18.41 -7.95 -2.92
CA SER A 189 -18.25 -8.65 -4.19
C SER A 189 -17.76 -7.72 -5.32
N ASP A 190 -18.36 -6.51 -5.44
CA ASP A 190 -17.94 -5.54 -6.45
C ASP A 190 -16.53 -4.99 -6.13
N PHE A 191 -16.18 -4.89 -4.85
CA PHE A 191 -14.83 -4.51 -4.43
C PHE A 191 -13.81 -5.56 -4.88
N TYR A 192 -14.07 -6.84 -4.67
CA TYR A 192 -13.21 -7.92 -5.18
C TYR A 192 -13.15 -7.95 -6.71
N SER A 193 -14.25 -7.65 -7.40
CA SER A 193 -14.25 -7.52 -8.85
C SER A 193 -13.34 -6.37 -9.32
N GLY A 194 -13.37 -5.23 -8.62
CA GLY A 194 -12.45 -4.12 -8.87
C GLY A 194 -10.99 -4.50 -8.64
N ILE A 195 -10.71 -5.20 -7.55
CA ILE A 195 -9.37 -5.72 -7.24
C ILE A 195 -8.86 -6.61 -8.37
N THR A 196 -9.67 -7.58 -8.78
CA THR A 196 -9.32 -8.51 -9.87
C THR A 196 -9.05 -7.76 -11.18
N THR A 197 -9.83 -6.72 -11.47
CA THR A 197 -9.68 -5.93 -12.70
C THR A 197 -8.37 -5.13 -12.70
N PHE A 198 -8.05 -4.44 -11.61
CA PHE A 198 -6.93 -3.50 -11.60
C PHE A 198 -5.58 -4.11 -11.21
N PHE A 199 -5.58 -5.18 -10.41
CA PHE A 199 -4.35 -5.74 -9.84
C PHE A 199 -3.95 -7.10 -10.43
N GLY A 200 -4.31 -7.37 -11.68
CA GLY A 200 -3.84 -8.55 -12.40
C GLY A 200 -4.50 -9.88 -12.00
N GLY A 201 -5.59 -9.82 -11.24
CA GLY A 201 -6.30 -11.01 -10.78
C GLY A 201 -6.03 -11.36 -9.32
N SER A 202 -6.95 -12.11 -8.71
CA SER A 202 -6.83 -12.49 -7.29
C SER A 202 -5.60 -13.35 -6.99
N HIS A 203 -5.12 -14.13 -7.97
CA HIS A 203 -3.95 -14.99 -7.81
C HIS A 203 -2.62 -14.23 -7.67
N CYS A 204 -2.62 -12.93 -7.96
CA CYS A 204 -1.45 -12.07 -7.86
C CYS A 204 -1.38 -11.28 -6.54
N ILE A 205 -2.29 -11.49 -5.58
CA ILE A 205 -2.39 -10.66 -4.38
C ILE A 205 -2.18 -11.51 -3.12
N PHE A 206 -1.28 -11.05 -2.25
CA PHE A 206 -1.00 -11.69 -0.98
C PHE A 206 -1.12 -10.72 0.19
N ASP A 207 -1.83 -11.12 1.24
CA ASP A 207 -1.91 -10.40 2.52
C ASP A 207 -1.12 -11.16 3.58
N LEU A 208 0.02 -10.61 4.01
CA LEU A 208 0.89 -11.25 5.00
C LEU A 208 0.21 -11.46 6.34
N LYS A 209 -0.72 -10.56 6.72
CA LYS A 209 -1.48 -10.74 7.95
C LYS A 209 -2.37 -11.96 7.88
N TYR A 210 -2.98 -12.23 6.72
CA TYR A 210 -3.71 -13.46 6.51
C TYR A 210 -2.78 -14.68 6.49
N LEU A 211 -1.66 -14.61 5.74
CA LEU A 211 -0.67 -15.69 5.71
C LEU A 211 -0.12 -16.01 7.11
N SER A 212 0.13 -15.00 7.95
CA SER A 212 0.58 -15.26 9.34
C SER A 212 -0.43 -16.05 10.15
N CYS A 213 -1.74 -15.84 9.94
CA CYS A 213 -2.80 -16.62 10.59
C CYS A 213 -2.86 -18.09 10.11
N CYS A 214 -2.29 -18.39 8.93
CA CYS A 214 -2.17 -19.76 8.42
C CYS A 214 -0.98 -20.51 9.02
N THR A 215 -0.20 -19.88 9.88
CA THR A 215 0.92 -20.46 10.62
C THR A 215 0.59 -20.58 12.11
N ASN A 216 1.24 -21.51 12.82
CA ASN A 216 0.95 -21.73 14.25
C ASN A 216 1.66 -20.77 15.20
N HIS A 217 2.56 -19.92 14.69
CA HIS A 217 3.49 -19.15 15.56
C HIS A 217 3.69 -17.70 15.14
N LEU A 218 3.12 -17.28 14.00
CA LEU A 218 3.22 -15.88 13.55
C LEU A 218 1.93 -15.12 13.89
N TYR A 219 2.03 -14.08 14.69
CA TYR A 219 0.90 -13.24 15.12
C TYR A 219 1.34 -11.80 15.34
N GLY A 220 0.39 -10.91 15.58
CA GLY A 220 0.67 -9.50 15.89
C GLY A 220 0.73 -8.60 14.66
N GLY A 221 1.41 -7.47 14.79
CA GLY A 221 1.66 -6.49 13.73
C GLY A 221 2.89 -6.83 12.89
N LEU A 222 3.18 -6.00 11.89
CA LEU A 222 4.28 -6.20 10.95
C LEU A 222 5.63 -6.38 11.67
N ASP A 223 6.00 -5.47 12.57
CA ASP A 223 7.29 -5.56 13.31
C ASP A 223 7.41 -6.83 14.16
N HIS A 224 6.29 -7.35 14.68
CA HIS A 224 6.33 -8.59 15.46
C HIS A 224 6.50 -9.82 14.56
N VAL A 225 5.79 -9.86 13.44
CA VAL A 225 5.87 -10.97 12.47
C VAL A 225 7.25 -10.99 11.83
N SER A 226 7.78 -9.83 11.37
CA SER A 226 9.12 -9.73 10.79
C SER A 226 10.20 -10.19 11.75
N LYS A 227 10.17 -9.70 13.00
CA LYS A 227 11.12 -10.09 14.03
C LYS A 227 11.06 -11.58 14.35
N SER A 228 9.87 -12.18 14.37
CA SER A 228 9.69 -13.62 14.58
C SER A 228 10.29 -14.48 13.47
N LEU A 229 10.43 -13.91 12.27
CA LEU A 229 11.08 -14.52 11.11
C LEU A 229 12.58 -14.15 11.01
N GLY A 230 13.13 -13.38 11.94
CA GLY A 230 14.51 -12.91 11.92
C GLY A 230 14.75 -11.79 10.88
N VAL A 231 13.70 -11.11 10.45
CA VAL A 231 13.78 -9.99 9.50
C VAL A 231 13.84 -8.69 10.28
N GLU A 232 14.90 -7.91 10.04
CA GLU A 232 15.09 -6.61 10.67
C GLU A 232 14.73 -5.47 9.70
N ARG A 233 14.28 -4.34 10.24
CA ARG A 233 14.10 -3.10 9.51
C ARG A 233 15.45 -2.50 9.19
N ILE A 234 15.81 -2.45 7.91
CA ILE A 234 17.15 -2.00 7.47
C ILE A 234 17.18 -0.54 7.01
N ALA A 235 16.03 0.09 6.76
CA ALA A 235 15.94 1.49 6.35
C ALA A 235 14.66 2.13 6.87
N GLY A 236 14.75 3.42 7.24
CA GLY A 236 13.63 4.21 7.75
C GLY A 236 13.17 3.80 9.14
N GLU A 237 11.97 4.25 9.52
CA GLU A 237 11.36 4.02 10.83
C GLU A 237 9.97 3.40 10.67
N ALA A 238 9.43 2.81 11.74
CA ALA A 238 8.05 2.34 11.78
C ALA A 238 7.06 3.48 11.49
N HIS A 239 5.96 3.17 10.85
CA HIS A 239 4.95 4.14 10.41
C HIS A 239 5.47 5.17 9.38
N GLN A 240 6.44 4.76 8.59
CA GLN A 240 6.85 5.39 7.35
C GLN A 240 6.52 4.42 6.23
N ALA A 241 5.62 4.82 5.32
CA ALA A 241 5.08 3.90 4.32
C ALA A 241 6.16 3.24 3.46
N GLY A 242 7.22 3.98 3.07
CA GLY A 242 8.35 3.40 2.34
C GLY A 242 9.13 2.36 3.15
N SER A 243 9.35 2.61 4.44
CA SER A 243 10.02 1.68 5.35
C SER A 243 9.17 0.44 5.62
N ASP A 244 7.86 0.62 5.80
CA ASP A 244 6.93 -0.48 6.09
C ASP A 244 6.70 -1.35 4.84
N SER A 245 6.64 -0.77 3.64
CA SER A 245 6.59 -1.54 2.39
C SER A 245 7.84 -2.40 2.18
N LEU A 246 9.04 -1.87 2.46
CA LEU A 246 10.30 -2.62 2.37
C LEU A 246 10.34 -3.77 3.40
N LEU A 247 9.99 -3.49 4.65
CA LEU A 247 9.93 -4.53 5.69
C LEU A 247 8.92 -5.62 5.34
N THR A 248 7.77 -5.24 4.78
CA THR A 248 6.75 -6.18 4.29
C THR A 248 7.29 -7.05 3.17
N SER A 249 8.05 -6.50 2.21
CA SER A 249 8.70 -7.26 1.12
C SER A 249 9.64 -8.32 1.66
N HIS A 250 10.56 -7.96 2.54
CA HIS A 250 11.52 -8.91 3.13
C HIS A 250 10.82 -9.95 4.02
N THR A 251 9.78 -9.53 4.75
CA THR A 251 8.97 -10.44 5.57
C THR A 251 8.23 -11.46 4.71
N TYR A 252 7.70 -11.03 3.56
CA TYR A 252 7.07 -11.93 2.60
C TYR A 252 8.03 -12.99 2.11
N GLU A 253 9.22 -12.60 1.64
CA GLU A 253 10.24 -13.54 1.16
C GLU A 253 10.59 -14.59 2.21
N CYS A 254 10.92 -14.14 3.42
CA CYS A 254 11.22 -15.05 4.52
C CYS A 254 10.05 -15.95 4.88
N MET A 255 8.83 -15.42 4.92
CA MET A 255 7.61 -16.18 5.24
C MET A 255 7.32 -17.25 4.19
N ILE A 256 7.41 -16.90 2.89
CA ILE A 256 7.20 -17.87 1.81
C ILE A 256 8.23 -18.99 1.89
N TYR A 257 9.51 -18.64 2.05
CA TYR A 257 10.58 -19.62 2.13
C TYR A 257 10.43 -20.55 3.35
N ALA A 258 10.18 -19.99 4.52
CA ALA A 258 10.17 -20.76 5.78
C ALA A 258 8.85 -21.50 6.06
N CYS A 259 7.70 -20.91 5.67
CA CYS A 259 6.39 -21.39 6.09
C CYS A 259 5.55 -21.99 4.95
N PHE A 260 5.83 -21.64 3.70
CA PHE A 260 5.01 -22.04 2.55
C PHE A 260 5.84 -22.65 1.40
N PRO A 261 6.65 -23.69 1.66
CA PRO A 261 7.47 -24.31 0.62
C PRO A 261 6.59 -24.95 -0.47
N PHE A 262 7.15 -25.10 -1.67
CA PHE A 262 6.50 -25.77 -2.82
C PHE A 262 5.19 -25.11 -3.27
N ASP A 263 5.18 -23.79 -3.46
CA ASP A 263 4.02 -22.99 -3.93
C ASP A 263 2.76 -23.11 -3.05
N ARG A 264 2.89 -23.55 -1.82
CA ARG A 264 1.75 -23.66 -0.91
C ARG A 264 1.08 -22.32 -0.61
N ALA A 265 1.78 -21.21 -0.80
CA ALA A 265 1.20 -19.88 -0.65
C ALA A 265 0.16 -19.57 -1.73
N ALA A 266 0.29 -20.12 -2.94
CA ALA A 266 -0.60 -19.80 -4.06
C ALA A 266 -2.10 -20.03 -3.76
N ARG A 267 -2.43 -21.04 -2.94
CA ARG A 267 -3.81 -21.31 -2.49
C ARG A 267 -4.40 -20.23 -1.56
N HIS A 268 -3.57 -19.34 -1.07
CA HIS A 268 -3.93 -18.23 -0.18
C HIS A 268 -3.96 -16.88 -0.89
N ALA A 269 -3.67 -16.87 -2.20
CA ALA A 269 -3.74 -15.67 -3.00
C ALA A 269 -5.17 -15.13 -3.08
N GLY A 270 -5.31 -13.82 -3.11
CA GLY A 270 -6.60 -13.12 -3.18
C GLY A 270 -7.38 -13.10 -1.86
N ILE A 271 -6.87 -13.67 -0.78
CA ILE A 271 -7.55 -13.68 0.51
C ILE A 271 -7.03 -12.50 1.35
N LEU A 272 -7.91 -11.55 1.64
CA LEU A 272 -7.59 -10.33 2.37
C LEU A 272 -8.02 -10.46 3.82
N TYR A 273 -7.10 -10.19 4.74
CA TYR A 273 -7.36 -10.32 6.17
C TYR A 273 -8.55 -9.46 6.63
N GLY A 274 -9.50 -10.10 7.27
CA GLY A 274 -10.65 -9.45 7.88
C GLY A 274 -11.84 -9.18 6.96
N ILE A 275 -11.68 -9.22 5.65
CA ILE A 275 -12.76 -9.01 4.67
C ILE A 275 -12.94 -10.19 3.69
N HIS A 276 -12.43 -11.36 4.04
CA HIS A 276 -12.63 -12.59 3.28
C HIS A 276 -13.71 -13.46 3.92
N HIS A 277 -14.39 -14.26 3.09
CA HIS A 277 -15.21 -15.36 3.57
C HIS A 277 -14.33 -16.56 3.91
N ILE A 278 -14.57 -17.17 5.05
CA ILE A 278 -13.92 -18.42 5.49
C ILE A 278 -14.67 -19.61 4.88
#